data_f35bb24c097be3f6d2b61417a356d052
#
_entry.id   f35bb24c097be3f6d2b61417a356d052
#
_cell.length_a   1.000
_cell.length_b   1.000
_cell.length_c   1.000
_cell.angle_alpha   90.00
_cell.angle_beta   90.00
_cell.angle_gamma   90.00
#
_symmetry.space_group_name_H-M   'P 1'
#
loop_
_entity.id
_entity.type
_entity.pdbx_description
1 polymer ?
#
loop_
_entity_poly.entity_id
_entity_poly.type
_entity_poly.pdbx_seq_one_letter_code
_entity_poly.pdbx_strand_id
1 'polypeptide(L)'
;MPFGPPPAHGHVGDKVERLRVILLVGIPFLFFDVVLLAVGLLPRWSLPLVLVGTVVGVIALGYAVTFLAERSAHGFLRALLSSGGERHTHGYSAQESLVMRGRFAEAIASYHQLIAHAPGDLDARLRLAELLAKEGNDLVAAEAMYLEVRVLGPSMRQDVTLSNGLIDLYRRNGAREQLKGELARFARRHEGSVEGRSAQRYLRQLAQDDASDVQD
;
A
#
# COMPACT_ATOMS: atom_id res chain seq x y z
N MET A 1 -9.02 7.46 -41.90
CA MET A 1 -7.87 8.31 -41.55
C MET A 1 -7.22 7.69 -40.32
N PRO A 2 -5.98 7.23 -40.35
CA PRO A 2 -5.32 6.63 -39.19
C PRO A 2 -4.74 7.73 -38.30
N PHE A 3 -5.09 7.70 -37.03
CA PHE A 3 -4.45 8.53 -36.01
C PHE A 3 -3.01 8.04 -35.81
N GLY A 4 -2.05 8.92 -36.05
CA GLY A 4 -0.62 8.69 -35.80
C GLY A 4 -0.33 8.55 -34.30
N PRO A 5 0.77 7.87 -33.91
CA PRO A 5 1.15 7.68 -32.51
C PRO A 5 1.45 9.03 -31.83
N PRO A 6 1.15 9.19 -30.53
CA PRO A 6 1.45 10.42 -29.81
C PRO A 6 2.95 10.64 -29.70
N PRO A 7 3.43 11.91 -29.68
CA PRO A 7 4.85 12.24 -29.63
C PRO A 7 5.46 11.82 -28.28
N ALA A 8 6.64 11.22 -28.34
CA ALA A 8 7.44 10.80 -27.20
C ALA A 8 8.01 12.03 -26.45
N HIS A 9 7.26 12.57 -25.49
CA HIS A 9 7.70 13.65 -24.60
C HIS A 9 8.23 13.14 -23.26
N GLY A 10 9.17 12.18 -23.26
CA GLY A 10 9.66 11.53 -22.03
C GLY A 10 11.11 11.86 -21.61
N HIS A 11 11.96 12.46 -22.46
CA HIS A 11 13.40 12.40 -22.21
C HIS A 11 14.07 13.68 -21.68
N VAL A 12 13.44 14.82 -21.75
CA VAL A 12 14.05 16.12 -21.35
C VAL A 12 13.77 16.43 -19.88
N GLY A 13 12.55 16.13 -19.38
CA GLY A 13 12.14 16.37 -17.98
C GLY A 13 12.97 15.58 -16.97
N ASP A 14 13.27 14.33 -17.30
CA ASP A 14 13.99 13.41 -16.42
C ASP A 14 15.46 13.83 -16.19
N LYS A 15 16.10 14.43 -17.20
CA LYS A 15 17.47 14.93 -17.08
C LYS A 15 17.54 16.22 -16.25
N VAL A 16 16.54 17.07 -16.33
CA VAL A 16 16.48 18.34 -15.58
C VAL A 16 16.19 18.07 -14.09
N GLU A 17 15.36 17.10 -13.78
CA GLU A 17 15.11 16.70 -12.37
C GLU A 17 16.35 16.06 -11.73
N ARG A 18 17.05 15.18 -12.44
CA ARG A 18 18.32 14.59 -11.95
C ARG A 18 19.38 15.66 -11.72
N LEU A 19 19.48 16.65 -12.59
CA LEU A 19 20.41 17.77 -12.45
C LEU A 19 20.07 18.63 -11.22
N ARG A 20 18.79 18.87 -10.94
CA ARG A 20 18.35 19.60 -9.74
C ARG A 20 18.70 18.88 -8.44
N VAL A 21 18.52 17.58 -8.38
CA VAL A 21 18.86 16.78 -7.19
C VAL A 21 20.37 16.78 -6.95
N ILE A 22 21.18 16.61 -8.01
CA ILE A 22 22.65 16.65 -7.92
C ILE A 22 23.13 18.02 -7.45
N LEU A 23 22.54 19.11 -7.94
CA LEU A 23 22.88 20.48 -7.54
C LEU A 23 22.47 20.75 -6.06
N LEU A 24 21.31 20.29 -5.67
CA LEU A 24 20.75 20.55 -4.32
C LEU A 24 21.52 19.80 -3.22
N VAL A 25 22.08 18.64 -3.54
CA VAL A 25 22.91 17.85 -2.63
C VAL A 25 24.39 18.27 -2.75
N GLY A 26 24.91 18.55 -3.93
CA GLY A 26 26.32 18.87 -4.18
C GLY A 26 26.76 20.22 -3.60
N ILE A 27 25.87 21.24 -3.65
CA ILE A 27 26.20 22.59 -3.15
C ILE A 27 26.54 22.62 -1.65
N PRO A 28 25.78 21.99 -0.73
CA PRO A 28 26.13 21.95 0.69
C PRO A 28 27.46 21.24 0.98
N PHE A 29 27.80 20.17 0.25
CA PHE A 29 29.07 19.46 0.42
C PHE A 29 30.25 20.33 -0.01
N LEU A 30 30.12 21.00 -1.15
CA LEU A 30 31.14 21.91 -1.65
C LEU A 30 31.35 23.10 -0.71
N PHE A 31 30.27 23.63 -0.12
CA PHE A 31 30.33 24.67 0.89
C PHE A 31 31.04 24.20 2.18
N PHE A 32 30.77 22.98 2.61
CA PHE A 32 31.41 22.39 3.78
C PHE A 32 32.92 22.19 3.59
N ASP A 33 33.36 21.74 2.40
CA ASP A 33 34.78 21.61 2.06
C ASP A 33 35.50 22.96 2.06
N VAL A 34 34.86 24.01 1.52
CA VAL A 34 35.39 25.38 1.53
C VAL A 34 35.55 25.91 2.97
N VAL A 35 34.59 25.61 3.84
CA VAL A 35 34.65 25.99 5.24
C VAL A 35 35.77 25.25 5.97
N LEU A 36 35.94 23.95 5.75
CA LEU A 36 37.03 23.17 6.34
C LEU A 36 38.43 23.69 5.90
N LEU A 37 38.52 24.14 4.67
CA LEU A 37 39.74 24.76 4.14
C LEU A 37 40.00 26.13 4.74
N ALA A 38 38.96 26.95 4.91
CA ALA A 38 39.07 28.30 5.49
C ALA A 38 39.44 28.25 6.96
N VAL A 39 39.02 27.22 7.69
CA VAL A 39 39.37 27.00 9.12
C VAL A 39 40.78 26.41 9.28
N GLY A 40 41.46 26.05 8.18
CA GLY A 40 42.83 25.54 8.18
C GLY A 40 42.96 24.11 8.71
N LEU A 41 41.89 23.36 8.76
CA LEU A 41 41.85 21.94 9.19
C LEU A 41 42.50 21.02 8.12
N LEU A 42 42.58 21.46 6.86
CA LEU A 42 43.11 20.67 5.76
C LEU A 42 44.38 21.34 5.20
N PRO A 43 45.48 20.58 4.98
CA PRO A 43 46.68 21.12 4.35
C PRO A 43 46.42 21.42 2.86
N ARG A 44 46.96 22.52 2.35
CA ARG A 44 46.69 23.01 0.98
C ARG A 44 47.05 22.03 -0.13
N TRP A 45 47.93 21.06 0.11
CA TRP A 45 48.30 20.03 -0.86
C TRP A 45 47.22 18.93 -1.00
N SER A 46 46.26 18.79 -0.03
CA SER A 46 45.16 17.81 -0.12
C SER A 46 43.94 18.29 -0.93
N LEU A 47 43.96 19.55 -1.39
CA LEU A 47 42.86 20.16 -2.18
C LEU A 47 42.39 19.30 -3.36
N PRO A 48 43.26 18.78 -4.27
CA PRO A 48 42.80 17.99 -5.37
C PRO A 48 42.18 16.66 -4.93
N LEU A 49 42.67 16.08 -3.83
CA LEU A 49 42.15 14.81 -3.31
C LEU A 49 40.79 14.97 -2.65
N VAL A 50 40.55 16.07 -1.93
CA VAL A 50 39.29 16.41 -1.32
C VAL A 50 38.23 16.67 -2.39
N LEU A 51 38.59 17.44 -3.43
CA LEU A 51 37.69 17.79 -4.53
C LEU A 51 37.25 16.53 -5.33
N VAL A 52 38.16 15.61 -5.60
CA VAL A 52 37.85 14.32 -6.22
C VAL A 52 36.97 13.46 -5.31
N GLY A 53 37.30 13.41 -4.00
CA GLY A 53 36.50 12.68 -3.00
C GLY A 53 35.06 13.17 -2.90
N THR A 54 34.86 14.49 -2.91
CA THR A 54 33.52 15.11 -2.86
C THR A 54 32.72 14.78 -4.13
N VAL A 55 33.32 14.90 -5.31
CA VAL A 55 32.68 14.57 -6.59
C VAL A 55 32.26 13.08 -6.61
N VAL A 56 33.16 12.18 -6.21
CA VAL A 56 32.88 10.75 -6.14
C VAL A 56 31.79 10.46 -5.09
N GLY A 57 31.86 11.13 -3.93
CA GLY A 57 30.85 10.99 -2.87
C GLY A 57 29.46 11.44 -3.30
N VAL A 58 29.35 12.56 -3.99
CA VAL A 58 28.06 13.07 -4.52
C VAL A 58 27.50 12.13 -5.58
N ILE A 59 28.34 11.60 -6.47
CA ILE A 59 27.93 10.64 -7.48
C ILE A 59 27.48 9.33 -6.81
N ALA A 60 28.26 8.79 -5.87
CA ALA A 60 27.94 7.56 -5.15
C ALA A 60 26.63 7.71 -4.33
N LEU A 61 26.43 8.85 -3.67
CA LEU A 61 25.19 9.15 -2.94
C LEU A 61 24.00 9.27 -3.88
N GLY A 62 24.17 9.91 -5.05
CA GLY A 62 23.14 9.96 -6.09
C GLY A 62 22.73 8.57 -6.58
N TYR A 63 23.70 7.69 -6.84
CA TYR A 63 23.42 6.30 -7.19
C TYR A 63 22.81 5.51 -6.02
N ALA A 64 23.26 5.71 -4.79
CA ALA A 64 22.69 5.06 -3.62
C ALA A 64 21.23 5.47 -3.39
N VAL A 65 20.91 6.75 -3.52
CA VAL A 65 19.54 7.27 -3.40
C VAL A 65 18.64 6.71 -4.51
N THR A 66 19.09 6.66 -5.76
CA THR A 66 18.31 6.07 -6.86
C THR A 66 18.15 4.56 -6.68
N PHE A 67 19.19 3.85 -6.28
CA PHE A 67 19.14 2.41 -6.01
C PHE A 67 18.26 2.07 -4.80
N LEU A 68 18.34 2.86 -3.72
CA LEU A 68 17.43 2.72 -2.58
C LEU A 68 16.00 3.12 -2.96
N ALA A 69 15.80 4.15 -3.76
CA ALA A 69 14.50 4.57 -4.23
C ALA A 69 13.84 3.47 -5.09
N GLU A 70 14.56 2.82 -5.98
CA GLU A 70 14.03 1.72 -6.78
C GLU A 70 13.72 0.47 -5.93
N ARG A 71 14.50 0.22 -4.87
CA ARG A 71 14.34 -0.95 -4.01
C ARG A 71 13.40 -0.73 -2.82
N SER A 72 13.30 0.48 -2.32
CA SER A 72 12.43 0.86 -1.18
C SER A 72 11.27 1.76 -1.58
N ALA A 73 11.25 2.30 -2.80
CA ALA A 73 10.26 3.27 -3.27
C ALA A 73 8.82 2.75 -3.22
N HIS A 74 8.61 1.44 -3.19
CA HIS A 74 7.26 0.89 -3.01
C HIS A 74 6.80 0.84 -1.55
N GLY A 75 7.69 0.87 -0.56
CA GLY A 75 7.34 0.81 0.86
C GLY A 75 7.42 2.14 1.61
N PHE A 76 8.56 2.82 1.51
CA PHE A 76 8.87 3.98 2.35
C PHE A 76 8.24 5.28 1.85
N LEU A 77 8.22 5.51 0.53
CA LEU A 77 7.52 6.67 -0.05
C LEU A 77 6.01 6.57 0.15
N ARG A 78 5.44 5.36 0.13
CA ARG A 78 4.04 5.13 0.52
C ARG A 78 3.78 5.48 1.99
N ALA A 79 4.68 5.16 2.89
CA ALA A 79 4.52 5.49 4.31
C ALA A 79 4.62 7.00 4.58
N LEU A 80 5.49 7.73 3.89
CA LEU A 80 5.64 9.18 4.01
C LEU A 80 4.57 9.98 3.26
N LEU A 81 4.11 9.50 2.09
CA LEU A 81 3.09 10.18 1.30
C LEU A 81 1.66 9.78 1.71
N SER A 82 1.47 8.70 2.47
CA SER A 82 0.16 8.33 3.00
C SER A 82 -0.26 9.17 4.21
N SER A 83 0.63 9.99 4.77
CA SER A 83 0.25 10.99 5.79
C SER A 83 -0.30 12.30 5.22
N GLY A 84 -0.22 12.49 3.91
CA GLY A 84 -0.79 13.62 3.18
C GLY A 84 -1.78 13.13 2.14
N GLY A 85 -3.07 13.18 2.48
CA GLY A 85 -4.20 12.63 1.75
C GLY A 85 -4.33 13.01 0.27
N GLU A 86 -3.55 12.42 -0.62
CA GLU A 86 -3.95 12.24 -2.00
C GLU A 86 -4.45 10.82 -2.19
N ARG A 87 -5.78 10.71 -2.07
CA ARG A 87 -6.52 9.57 -2.57
C ARG A 87 -6.22 9.44 -4.07
N HIS A 88 -5.30 8.58 -4.44
CA HIS A 88 -5.43 7.92 -5.73
C HIS A 88 -6.67 7.03 -5.59
N THR A 89 -7.84 7.64 -5.77
CA THR A 89 -9.01 6.91 -6.18
C THR A 89 -8.68 6.37 -7.55
N HIS A 90 -8.07 5.19 -7.63
CA HIS A 90 -8.15 4.41 -8.85
C HIS A 90 -9.64 4.33 -9.13
N GLY A 91 -10.05 4.97 -10.22
CA GLY A 91 -11.45 4.97 -10.60
C GLY A 91 -11.82 3.56 -10.99
N TYR A 92 -12.37 2.77 -10.06
CA TYR A 92 -12.92 1.42 -10.33
C TYR A 92 -14.22 1.48 -11.12
N SER A 93 -14.53 2.64 -11.71
CA SER A 93 -15.77 2.90 -12.42
C SER A 93 -16.05 1.89 -13.56
N ALA A 94 -14.99 1.41 -14.23
CA ALA A 94 -15.13 0.40 -15.26
C ALA A 94 -15.59 -0.93 -14.66
N GLN A 95 -14.95 -1.39 -13.57
CA GLN A 95 -15.30 -2.63 -12.88
C GLN A 95 -16.67 -2.54 -12.22
N GLU A 96 -16.96 -1.41 -11.55
CA GLU A 96 -18.27 -1.14 -10.93
C GLU A 96 -19.39 -1.12 -11.98
N SER A 97 -19.13 -0.55 -13.17
CA SER A 97 -20.09 -0.58 -14.27
C SER A 97 -20.38 -2.00 -14.75
N LEU A 98 -19.39 -2.91 -14.77
CA LEU A 98 -19.61 -4.32 -15.09
C LEU A 98 -20.45 -5.00 -14.02
N VAL A 99 -20.18 -4.75 -12.72
CA VAL A 99 -20.97 -5.27 -11.61
C VAL A 99 -22.43 -4.79 -11.70
N MET A 100 -22.66 -3.50 -11.93
CA MET A 100 -24.01 -2.93 -12.07
C MET A 100 -24.80 -3.55 -13.25
N ARG A 101 -24.11 -4.01 -14.29
CA ARG A 101 -24.70 -4.70 -15.45
C ARG A 101 -24.87 -6.21 -15.23
N GLY A 102 -24.54 -6.74 -14.07
CA GLY A 102 -24.57 -8.18 -13.78
C GLY A 102 -23.47 -9.00 -14.47
N ARG A 103 -22.45 -8.33 -15.06
CA ARG A 103 -21.33 -9.00 -15.77
C ARG A 103 -20.21 -9.35 -14.78
N PHE A 104 -20.54 -10.17 -13.78
CA PHE A 104 -19.67 -10.47 -12.65
C PHE A 104 -18.37 -11.16 -13.05
N ALA A 105 -18.41 -12.13 -13.97
CA ALA A 105 -17.21 -12.81 -14.43
C ALA A 105 -16.20 -11.86 -15.10
N GLU A 106 -16.69 -10.89 -15.85
CA GLU A 106 -15.82 -9.90 -16.50
C GLU A 106 -15.30 -8.87 -15.50
N ALA A 107 -16.10 -8.49 -14.49
CA ALA A 107 -15.65 -7.64 -13.43
C ALA A 107 -14.53 -8.31 -12.60
N ILE A 108 -14.67 -9.59 -12.25
CA ILE A 108 -13.67 -10.41 -11.57
C ILE A 108 -12.37 -10.45 -12.39
N ALA A 109 -12.46 -10.78 -13.69
CA ALA A 109 -11.30 -10.81 -14.58
C ALA A 109 -10.60 -9.44 -14.66
N SER A 110 -11.38 -8.35 -14.74
CA SER A 110 -10.86 -6.99 -14.79
C SER A 110 -10.17 -6.57 -13.47
N TYR A 111 -10.70 -6.98 -12.30
CA TYR A 111 -10.02 -6.76 -11.02
C TYR A 111 -8.72 -7.55 -10.92
N HIS A 112 -8.67 -8.81 -11.40
CA HIS A 112 -7.43 -9.58 -11.44
C HIS A 112 -6.36 -8.90 -12.30
N GLN A 113 -6.72 -8.37 -13.47
CA GLN A 113 -5.80 -7.61 -14.31
C GLN A 113 -5.29 -6.36 -13.60
N LEU A 114 -6.18 -5.62 -12.93
CA LEU A 114 -5.80 -4.43 -12.16
C LEU A 114 -4.80 -4.77 -11.05
N ILE A 115 -5.05 -5.83 -10.29
CA ILE A 115 -4.17 -6.30 -9.21
C ILE A 115 -2.81 -6.76 -9.78
N ALA A 116 -2.78 -7.39 -10.96
CA ALA A 116 -1.54 -7.77 -11.63
C ALA A 116 -0.69 -6.56 -12.03
N HIS A 117 -1.32 -5.47 -12.50
CA HIS A 117 -0.64 -4.22 -12.84
C HIS A 117 -0.25 -3.38 -11.61
N ALA A 118 -1.05 -3.43 -10.56
CA ALA A 118 -0.85 -2.70 -9.32
C ALA A 118 -0.93 -3.63 -8.09
N PRO A 119 0.11 -4.44 -7.83
CA PRO A 119 0.08 -5.44 -6.75
C PRO A 119 -0.08 -4.87 -5.35
N GLY A 120 0.18 -3.59 -5.16
CA GLY A 120 -0.03 -2.90 -3.88
C GLY A 120 -1.41 -2.28 -3.71
N ASP A 121 -2.33 -2.44 -4.64
CA ASP A 121 -3.68 -1.90 -4.54
C ASP A 121 -4.55 -2.81 -3.66
N LEU A 122 -4.60 -2.48 -2.36
CA LEU A 122 -5.39 -3.22 -1.38
C LEU A 122 -6.89 -2.99 -1.54
N ASP A 123 -7.30 -1.81 -2.03
CA ASP A 123 -8.71 -1.50 -2.24
C ASP A 123 -9.28 -2.32 -3.41
N ALA A 124 -8.51 -2.54 -4.47
CA ALA A 124 -8.89 -3.45 -5.56
C ALA A 124 -9.09 -4.89 -5.07
N ARG A 125 -8.19 -5.38 -4.19
CA ARG A 125 -8.31 -6.71 -3.59
C ARG A 125 -9.54 -6.84 -2.69
N LEU A 126 -9.82 -5.83 -1.87
CA LEU A 126 -11.01 -5.83 -1.02
C LEU A 126 -12.30 -5.86 -1.84
N ARG A 127 -12.37 -5.09 -2.93
CA ARG A 127 -13.51 -5.09 -3.84
C ARG A 127 -13.67 -6.42 -4.58
N LEU A 128 -12.55 -7.02 -5.01
CA LEU A 128 -12.57 -8.36 -5.60
C LEU A 128 -13.06 -9.42 -4.61
N ALA A 129 -12.57 -9.39 -3.36
CA ALA A 129 -13.00 -10.30 -2.31
C ALA A 129 -14.51 -10.18 -2.03
N GLU A 130 -15.01 -8.96 -1.96
CA GLU A 130 -16.43 -8.68 -1.77
C GLU A 130 -17.28 -9.21 -2.94
N LEU A 131 -16.82 -8.98 -4.17
CA LEU A 131 -17.49 -9.46 -5.39
C LEU A 131 -17.54 -10.99 -5.45
N LEU A 132 -16.43 -11.66 -5.14
CA LEU A 132 -16.36 -13.13 -5.06
C LEU A 132 -17.31 -13.69 -3.99
N ALA A 133 -17.36 -13.04 -2.81
CA ALA A 133 -18.22 -13.48 -1.73
C ALA A 133 -19.72 -13.31 -2.02
N LYS A 134 -20.11 -12.21 -2.67
CA LYS A 134 -21.52 -11.86 -2.90
C LYS A 134 -22.08 -12.46 -4.17
N GLU A 135 -21.40 -12.23 -5.27
CA GLU A 135 -21.92 -12.50 -6.62
C GLU A 135 -21.25 -13.71 -7.26
N GLY A 136 -19.97 -13.94 -7.00
CA GLY A 136 -19.23 -15.09 -7.49
C GLY A 136 -19.55 -16.38 -6.75
N ASN A 137 -20.16 -16.27 -5.56
CA ASN A 137 -20.43 -17.38 -4.64
C ASN A 137 -19.20 -18.27 -4.38
N ASP A 138 -18.01 -17.69 -4.50
CA ASP A 138 -16.73 -18.34 -4.22
C ASP A 138 -16.17 -17.86 -2.89
N LEU A 139 -16.69 -18.44 -1.80
CA LEU A 139 -16.34 -18.05 -0.44
C LEU A 139 -14.86 -18.37 -0.13
N VAL A 140 -14.29 -19.40 -0.76
CA VAL A 140 -12.91 -19.81 -0.54
C VAL A 140 -11.95 -18.81 -1.17
N ALA A 141 -12.19 -18.41 -2.42
CA ALA A 141 -11.37 -17.39 -3.08
C ALA A 141 -11.53 -16.03 -2.40
N ALA A 142 -12.73 -15.69 -1.94
CA ALA A 142 -12.98 -14.45 -1.19
C ALA A 142 -12.19 -14.41 0.13
N GLU A 143 -12.21 -15.49 0.90
CA GLU A 143 -11.43 -15.62 2.13
C GLU A 143 -9.94 -15.46 1.87
N ALA A 144 -9.40 -16.16 0.87
CA ALA A 144 -7.99 -16.08 0.49
C ALA A 144 -7.59 -14.63 0.16
N MET A 145 -8.43 -13.88 -0.60
CA MET A 145 -8.18 -12.48 -0.92
C MET A 145 -8.17 -11.58 0.32
N TYR A 146 -9.13 -11.76 1.24
CA TYR A 146 -9.14 -11.01 2.50
C TYR A 146 -7.90 -11.30 3.35
N LEU A 147 -7.49 -12.56 3.45
CA LEU A 147 -6.29 -12.94 4.20
C LEU A 147 -5.00 -12.40 3.56
N GLU A 148 -4.92 -12.35 2.23
CA GLU A 148 -3.82 -11.72 1.51
C GLU A 148 -3.71 -10.23 1.86
N VAL A 149 -4.83 -9.49 1.84
CA VAL A 149 -4.86 -8.07 2.24
C VAL A 149 -4.35 -7.90 3.66
N ARG A 150 -4.70 -8.81 4.58
CA ARG A 150 -4.22 -8.79 5.98
C ARG A 150 -2.71 -8.85 6.08
N VAL A 151 -2.08 -9.73 5.31
CA VAL A 151 -0.61 -9.91 5.29
C VAL A 151 0.09 -8.67 4.71
N LEU A 152 -0.53 -7.99 3.76
CA LEU A 152 0.01 -6.80 3.10
C LEU A 152 -0.04 -5.53 3.96
N GLY A 153 -0.56 -5.58 5.18
CA GLY A 153 -0.56 -4.47 6.12
C GLY A 153 -1.56 -3.37 5.79
N PRO A 154 -2.86 -3.67 5.88
CA PRO A 154 -3.92 -2.72 5.57
C PRO A 154 -3.92 -1.53 6.53
N SER A 155 -4.34 -0.37 6.04
CA SER A 155 -4.68 0.79 6.86
C SER A 155 -5.86 0.47 7.80
N MET A 156 -6.06 1.30 8.84
CA MET A 156 -7.17 1.14 9.79
C MET A 156 -8.53 0.98 9.09
N ARG A 157 -8.80 1.81 8.09
CA ARG A 157 -10.04 1.76 7.31
C ARG A 157 -10.17 0.45 6.51
N GLN A 158 -9.09 0.02 5.88
CA GLN A 158 -9.06 -1.23 5.11
C GLN A 158 -9.18 -2.45 6.01
N ASP A 159 -8.60 -2.42 7.23
CA ASP A 159 -8.73 -3.49 8.21
C ASP A 159 -10.18 -3.63 8.70
N VAL A 160 -10.91 -2.52 8.89
CA VAL A 160 -12.35 -2.55 9.21
C VAL A 160 -13.14 -3.19 8.07
N THR A 161 -12.90 -2.81 6.82
CA THR A 161 -13.58 -3.38 5.65
C THR A 161 -13.29 -4.87 5.50
N LEU A 162 -12.03 -5.26 5.62
CA LEU A 162 -11.57 -6.64 5.59
C LEU A 162 -12.24 -7.49 6.67
N SER A 163 -12.24 -7.02 7.92
CA SER A 163 -12.80 -7.79 9.03
C SER A 163 -14.32 -7.93 8.93
N ASN A 164 -15.01 -6.89 8.49
CA ASN A 164 -16.45 -6.99 8.23
C ASN A 164 -16.74 -7.99 7.11
N GLY A 165 -15.93 -8.00 6.04
CA GLY A 165 -16.05 -8.98 4.96
C GLY A 165 -15.86 -10.42 5.46
N LEU A 166 -14.83 -10.68 6.28
CA LEU A 166 -14.59 -12.01 6.86
C LEU A 166 -15.68 -12.42 7.86
N ILE A 167 -16.15 -11.50 8.71
CA ILE A 167 -17.25 -11.76 9.66
C ILE A 167 -18.53 -12.17 8.90
N ASP A 168 -18.87 -11.44 7.84
CA ASP A 168 -20.03 -11.78 7.00
C ASP A 168 -19.85 -13.11 6.28
N LEU A 169 -18.65 -13.39 5.76
CA LEU A 169 -18.32 -14.64 5.10
C LEU A 169 -18.46 -15.82 6.05
N TYR A 170 -17.85 -15.76 7.24
CA TYR A 170 -17.89 -16.83 8.23
C TYR A 170 -19.32 -17.04 8.79
N ARG A 171 -20.07 -15.96 8.96
CA ARG A 171 -21.49 -16.06 9.35
C ARG A 171 -22.33 -16.78 8.31
N ARG A 172 -22.14 -16.46 7.02
CA ARG A 172 -22.89 -17.10 5.91
C ARG A 172 -22.49 -18.57 5.72
N ASN A 173 -21.23 -18.90 5.93
CA ASN A 173 -20.70 -20.25 5.79
C ASN A 173 -20.93 -21.13 7.04
N GLY A 174 -21.46 -20.57 8.13
CA GLY A 174 -21.60 -21.28 9.40
C GLY A 174 -20.30 -21.59 10.11
N ALA A 175 -19.19 -20.97 9.71
CA ALA A 175 -17.85 -21.19 10.24
C ALA A 175 -17.69 -20.49 11.61
N ARG A 176 -18.34 -21.05 12.65
CA ARG A 176 -18.56 -20.40 13.95
C ARG A 176 -17.26 -20.10 14.70
N GLU A 177 -16.28 -20.98 14.64
CA GLU A 177 -14.99 -20.81 15.31
C GLU A 177 -14.14 -19.71 14.64
N GLN A 178 -14.12 -19.67 13.30
CA GLN A 178 -13.47 -18.60 12.54
C GLN A 178 -14.14 -17.25 12.80
N LEU A 179 -15.45 -17.22 12.87
CA LEU A 179 -16.24 -16.02 13.22
C LEU A 179 -15.84 -15.49 14.60
N LYS A 180 -15.79 -16.34 15.63
CA LYS A 180 -15.35 -15.96 16.97
C LYS A 180 -13.91 -15.45 16.97
N GLY A 181 -13.01 -16.15 16.29
CA GLY A 181 -11.61 -15.76 16.15
C GLY A 181 -11.45 -14.37 15.52
N GLU A 182 -12.20 -14.11 14.45
CA GLU A 182 -12.16 -12.82 13.76
C GLU A 182 -12.74 -11.68 14.60
N LEU A 183 -13.88 -11.91 15.26
CA LEU A 183 -14.48 -10.94 16.19
C LEU A 183 -13.54 -10.61 17.35
N ALA A 184 -12.87 -11.59 17.93
CA ALA A 184 -11.93 -11.40 19.01
C ALA A 184 -10.68 -10.62 18.55
N ARG A 185 -10.17 -10.92 17.34
CA ARG A 185 -9.06 -10.18 16.72
C ARG A 185 -9.45 -8.72 16.49
N PHE A 186 -10.61 -8.50 15.87
CA PHE A 186 -11.11 -7.17 15.53
C PHE A 186 -11.35 -6.33 16.78
N ALA A 187 -11.96 -6.91 17.82
CA ALA A 187 -12.22 -6.23 19.09
C ALA A 187 -10.93 -5.77 19.79
N ARG A 188 -9.86 -6.59 19.75
CA ARG A 188 -8.55 -6.21 20.31
C ARG A 188 -7.88 -5.11 19.50
N ARG A 189 -7.90 -5.23 18.15
CA ARG A 189 -7.23 -4.26 17.28
C ARG A 189 -7.88 -2.88 17.29
N HIS A 190 -9.20 -2.85 17.49
CA HIS A 190 -10.01 -1.64 17.51
C HIS A 190 -10.53 -1.32 18.92
N GLU A 191 -9.74 -1.66 19.95
CA GLU A 191 -10.08 -1.38 21.33
C GLU A 191 -10.38 0.11 21.54
N GLY A 192 -11.44 0.42 22.30
CA GLY A 192 -11.89 1.80 22.52
C GLY A 192 -12.77 2.40 21.41
N SER A 193 -12.83 1.81 20.21
CA SER A 193 -13.74 2.26 19.14
C SER A 193 -15.18 1.76 19.35
N VAL A 194 -16.12 2.34 18.61
CA VAL A 194 -17.52 1.88 18.60
C VAL A 194 -17.62 0.49 17.99
N GLU A 195 -16.87 0.27 16.91
CA GLU A 195 -16.81 -0.99 16.16
C GLU A 195 -16.25 -2.11 17.03
N GLY A 196 -15.14 -1.87 17.74
CA GLY A 196 -14.53 -2.85 18.65
C GLY A 196 -15.49 -3.26 19.78
N ARG A 197 -16.20 -2.28 20.38
CA ARG A 197 -17.24 -2.58 21.40
C ARG A 197 -18.41 -3.38 20.84
N SER A 198 -18.78 -3.14 19.58
CA SER A 198 -19.84 -3.91 18.90
C SER A 198 -19.40 -5.35 18.66
N ALA A 199 -18.17 -5.57 18.21
CA ALA A 199 -17.60 -6.90 18.05
C ALA A 199 -17.53 -7.67 19.38
N GLN A 200 -17.14 -7.00 20.48
CA GLN A 200 -17.16 -7.62 21.82
C GLN A 200 -18.55 -8.01 22.29
N ARG A 201 -19.56 -7.21 21.99
CA ARG A 201 -20.96 -7.56 22.32
C ARG A 201 -21.42 -8.78 21.54
N TYR A 202 -21.13 -8.81 20.24
CA TYR A 202 -21.51 -9.93 19.40
C TYR A 202 -20.78 -11.22 19.81
N LEU A 203 -19.50 -11.13 20.15
CA LEU A 203 -18.74 -12.28 20.65
C LEU A 203 -19.33 -12.85 21.96
N ARG A 204 -19.77 -11.99 22.89
CA ARG A 204 -20.46 -12.42 24.13
C ARG A 204 -21.79 -13.09 23.84
N GLN A 205 -22.55 -12.59 22.87
CA GLN A 205 -23.82 -13.19 22.48
C GLN A 205 -23.60 -14.61 21.92
N LEU A 206 -22.64 -14.79 21.00
CA LEU A 206 -22.29 -16.11 20.46
C LEU A 206 -21.87 -17.10 21.55
N ALA A 207 -21.15 -16.64 22.58
CA ALA A 207 -20.74 -17.49 23.71
C ALA A 207 -21.94 -17.88 24.59
N GLN A 208 -22.99 -17.05 24.73
CA GLN A 208 -24.21 -17.37 25.44
C GLN A 208 -25.06 -18.38 24.67
N ASP A 209 -25.18 -18.20 23.35
CA ASP A 209 -25.91 -19.12 22.48
C ASP A 209 -25.25 -20.54 22.53
N ASP A 210 -23.92 -20.63 22.51
CA ASP A 210 -23.24 -21.91 22.65
C ASP A 210 -23.47 -22.59 24.03
N ALA A 211 -23.57 -21.80 25.08
CA ALA A 211 -23.84 -22.35 26.43
C ALA A 211 -25.28 -22.86 26.57
N SER A 212 -26.22 -22.27 25.87
CA SER A 212 -27.62 -22.72 25.84
C SER A 212 -27.77 -24.02 25.04
N ASP A 213 -27.10 -24.12 23.89
CA ASP A 213 -27.13 -25.31 22.99
C ASP A 213 -26.54 -26.57 23.65
N VAL A 214 -25.71 -26.43 24.68
CA VAL A 214 -25.10 -27.56 25.43
C VAL A 214 -25.98 -28.08 26.55
N GLN A 215 -27.02 -27.29 26.96
CA GLN A 215 -27.92 -27.64 28.07
C GLN A 215 -29.20 -28.35 27.63
N ASP A 216 -29.52 -28.32 26.33
CA ASP A 216 -30.61 -29.05 25.71
C ASP A 216 -30.13 -30.37 25.10
#